data_a0c3346e2ff4f0b147c5411c9373a46e
#
_entry.id   a0c3346e2ff4f0b147c5411c9373a46e
#
_cell.length_a   1.000
_cell.length_b   1.000
_cell.length_c   1.000
_cell.angle_alpha   90.00
_cell.angle_beta   90.00
_cell.angle_gamma   90.00
#
_symmetry.space_group_name_H-M   'P 1'
#
loop_
_entity.id
_entity.type
_entity.pdbx_description
1 polymer ?
#
loop_
_entity_poly.entity_id
_entity_poly.type
_entity_poly.pdbx_seq_one_letter_code
_entity_poly.pdbx_strand_id
1 'polypeptide(L)'
;MHERTLSIPDSTERGDLATFVARVVRLDESAVVRLRQRGANRLTVWAATGFDVLAVRTVDGSVSPDDTSAAGDQLLTALRSVNAGDIDPGYSMDSAWRGALPPAEGFVHIDDVPARVLVDLAQRGAALAQEHGSSQGPPASLLDQEVLQVHGAGQTVGVAMRVVFALTALGFIPHAGSDRLTADIDLARIDASELVRVRATASWLRVDARFGSVYRHRGGTIPLSVIR
;
A
#
# COMPACT_ATOMS: atom_id res chain seq x y z
N MET A 1 12.03 -19.16 -23.20
CA MET A 1 11.86 -18.57 -21.87
C MET A 1 12.10 -17.09 -22.07
N HIS A 2 11.08 -16.24 -21.98
CA HIS A 2 11.30 -14.79 -22.11
C HIS A 2 12.11 -14.32 -20.90
N GLU A 3 13.22 -13.68 -21.16
CA GLU A 3 14.05 -13.06 -20.15
C GLU A 3 13.24 -11.96 -19.45
N ARG A 4 13.10 -12.06 -18.14
CA ARG A 4 12.37 -11.07 -17.33
C ARG A 4 13.35 -9.99 -16.93
N THR A 5 12.97 -8.75 -17.19
CA THR A 5 13.87 -7.62 -16.97
C THR A 5 13.14 -6.48 -16.32
N LEU A 6 13.75 -5.89 -15.31
CA LEU A 6 13.30 -4.68 -14.62
C LEU A 6 14.41 -3.63 -14.75
N SER A 7 14.07 -2.45 -15.25
CA SER A 7 15.01 -1.34 -15.37
C SER A 7 14.50 -0.13 -14.57
N ILE A 8 15.32 0.35 -13.64
CA ILE A 8 15.09 1.57 -12.85
C ILE A 8 16.37 2.41 -12.91
N PRO A 9 16.42 3.35 -13.85
CA PRO A 9 17.66 4.11 -14.11
C PRO A 9 18.11 4.98 -12.94
N ASP A 10 17.16 5.60 -12.24
CA ASP A 10 17.46 6.45 -11.09
C ASP A 10 17.76 5.63 -9.84
N SER A 11 18.95 5.83 -9.26
CA SER A 11 19.40 5.10 -8.07
C SER A 11 18.58 5.44 -6.82
N THR A 12 18.06 6.66 -6.71
CA THR A 12 17.23 7.09 -5.59
C THR A 12 15.88 6.40 -5.65
N GLU A 13 15.23 6.38 -6.82
CA GLU A 13 13.97 5.66 -7.02
C GLU A 13 14.11 4.15 -6.82
N ARG A 14 15.26 3.58 -7.24
CA ARG A 14 15.57 2.18 -6.97
C ARG A 14 15.72 1.89 -5.48
N GLY A 15 16.42 2.76 -4.74
CA GLY A 15 16.56 2.67 -3.29
C GLY A 15 15.22 2.82 -2.56
N ASP A 16 14.40 3.71 -3.04
CA ASP A 16 13.04 3.92 -2.55
C ASP A 16 12.13 2.73 -2.79
N LEU A 17 12.22 2.12 -3.99
CA LEU A 17 11.50 0.89 -4.28
C LEU A 17 11.99 -0.27 -3.42
N ALA A 18 13.31 -0.42 -3.24
CA ALA A 18 13.88 -1.42 -2.35
C ALA A 18 13.38 -1.24 -0.90
N THR A 19 13.25 0.00 -0.43
CA THR A 19 12.68 0.31 0.88
C THR A 19 11.21 -0.09 0.99
N PHE A 20 10.42 0.20 -0.04
CA PHE A 20 9.02 -0.24 -0.09
C PHE A 20 8.89 -1.77 -0.05
N VAL A 21 9.64 -2.48 -0.92
CA VAL A 21 9.61 -3.95 -0.97
C VAL A 21 10.11 -4.56 0.35
N ALA A 22 11.14 -3.98 0.98
CA ALA A 22 11.63 -4.43 2.28
C ALA A 22 10.55 -4.33 3.38
N ARG A 23 9.74 -3.27 3.36
CA ARG A 23 8.62 -3.12 4.30
C ARG A 23 7.48 -4.10 4.02
N VAL A 24 7.22 -4.38 2.74
CA VAL A 24 6.25 -5.41 2.34
C VAL A 24 6.69 -6.80 2.83
N VAL A 25 7.93 -7.19 2.58
CA VAL A 25 8.49 -8.48 3.01
C VAL A 25 8.53 -8.61 4.53
N ARG A 26 8.78 -7.51 5.25
CA ARG A 26 8.72 -7.51 6.72
C ARG A 26 7.30 -7.77 7.26
N LEU A 27 6.26 -7.31 6.56
CA LEU A 27 4.86 -7.57 6.92
C LEU A 27 4.41 -8.98 6.56
N ASP A 28 4.96 -9.53 5.48
CA ASP A 28 4.68 -10.88 5.00
C ASP A 28 5.92 -11.40 4.24
N GLU A 29 6.65 -12.34 4.83
CA GLU A 29 7.85 -12.92 4.24
C GLU A 29 7.56 -13.66 2.92
N SER A 30 6.32 -14.09 2.72
CA SER A 30 5.86 -14.78 1.50
C SER A 30 5.23 -13.82 0.48
N ALA A 31 5.34 -12.51 0.70
CA ALA A 31 4.68 -11.52 -0.14
C ALA A 31 5.04 -11.66 -1.62
N VAL A 32 4.02 -11.62 -2.46
CA VAL A 32 4.16 -11.52 -3.91
C VAL A 32 3.98 -10.05 -4.32
N VAL A 33 4.90 -9.58 -5.14
CA VAL A 33 4.89 -8.22 -5.68
C VAL A 33 4.59 -8.28 -7.17
N ARG A 34 3.63 -7.48 -7.63
CA ARG A 34 3.27 -7.38 -9.05
C ARG A 34 3.79 -6.09 -9.65
N LEU A 35 4.55 -6.25 -10.69
CA LEU A 35 5.19 -5.21 -11.49
C LEU A 35 4.35 -4.97 -12.72
N ARG A 36 3.90 -3.74 -12.96
CA ARG A 36 3.06 -3.42 -14.10
C ARG A 36 3.49 -2.13 -14.78
N GLN A 37 3.77 -2.24 -16.06
CA GLN A 37 4.11 -1.09 -16.90
C GLN A 37 2.91 -0.15 -17.06
N ARG A 38 3.16 1.15 -16.98
CA ARG A 38 2.20 2.22 -17.27
C ARG A 38 2.81 3.26 -18.20
N GLY A 39 2.42 3.21 -19.45
CA GLY A 39 3.06 4.06 -20.46
C GLY A 39 4.53 3.68 -20.67
N ALA A 40 5.32 4.56 -21.24
CA ALA A 40 6.68 4.24 -21.67
C ALA A 40 7.68 4.06 -20.50
N ASN A 41 7.58 4.91 -19.47
CA ASN A 41 8.62 5.00 -18.42
C ASN A 41 8.05 5.00 -17.00
N ARG A 42 6.82 4.56 -16.79
CA ARG A 42 6.23 4.51 -15.45
C ARG A 42 5.91 3.07 -15.06
N LEU A 43 6.43 2.66 -13.94
CA LEU A 43 6.22 1.34 -13.36
C LEU A 43 5.40 1.46 -12.09
N THR A 44 4.32 0.69 -11.99
CA THR A 44 3.59 0.51 -10.73
C THR A 44 3.94 -0.82 -10.11
N VAL A 45 4.31 -0.76 -8.83
CA VAL A 45 4.70 -1.93 -8.04
C VAL A 45 3.66 -2.14 -6.96
N TRP A 46 2.92 -3.23 -7.07
CA TRP A 46 1.80 -3.58 -6.22
C TRP A 46 2.16 -4.68 -5.24
N ALA A 47 1.66 -4.58 -4.03
CA ALA A 47 1.75 -5.62 -3.03
C ALA A 47 0.41 -5.80 -2.31
N ALA A 48 0.01 -7.04 -2.09
CA ALA A 48 -1.01 -7.36 -1.10
C ALA A 48 -0.37 -7.31 0.29
N THR A 49 -1.06 -6.72 1.25
CA THR A 49 -0.56 -6.62 2.62
C THR A 49 -1.33 -7.55 3.55
N GLY A 50 -0.73 -7.94 4.67
CA GLY A 50 -1.42 -8.69 5.73
C GLY A 50 -2.60 -7.94 6.36
N PHE A 51 -2.83 -6.68 5.98
CA PHE A 51 -3.98 -5.89 6.41
C PHE A 51 -5.20 -6.01 5.48
N ASP A 52 -5.15 -6.89 4.48
CA ASP A 52 -6.20 -7.03 3.45
C ASP A 52 -6.47 -5.70 2.71
N VAL A 53 -5.40 -5.01 2.37
CA VAL A 53 -5.36 -3.85 1.49
C VAL A 53 -4.25 -4.02 0.46
N LEU A 54 -4.42 -3.44 -0.72
CA LEU A 54 -3.36 -3.36 -1.73
C LEU A 54 -2.56 -2.08 -1.50
N ALA A 55 -1.25 -2.21 -1.57
CA ALA A 55 -0.34 -1.08 -1.55
C ALA A 55 0.31 -0.92 -2.92
N VAL A 56 0.59 0.30 -3.33
CA VAL A 56 1.28 0.59 -4.58
C VAL A 56 2.29 1.71 -4.40
N ARG A 57 3.45 1.51 -5.01
CA ARG A 57 4.42 2.56 -5.28
C ARG A 57 4.61 2.68 -6.79
N THR A 58 4.74 3.91 -7.27
CA THR A 58 5.05 4.21 -8.67
C THR A 58 6.45 4.78 -8.74
N VAL A 59 7.26 4.26 -9.67
CA VAL A 59 8.63 4.72 -9.94
C VAL A 59 8.82 4.91 -11.44
N ASP A 60 9.84 5.67 -11.83
CA ASP A 60 10.25 5.75 -13.22
C ASP A 60 11.08 4.52 -13.57
N GLY A 61 10.64 3.80 -14.59
CA GLY A 61 11.27 2.55 -15.00
C GLY A 61 10.43 1.74 -15.97
N SER A 62 10.94 0.58 -16.32
CA SER A 62 10.28 -0.35 -17.22
C SER A 62 10.42 -1.78 -16.74
N VAL A 63 9.49 -2.62 -17.15
CA VAL A 63 9.49 -4.05 -16.87
C VAL A 63 9.09 -4.84 -18.13
N SER A 64 9.76 -5.95 -18.36
CA SER A 64 9.42 -6.91 -19.41
C SER A 64 9.27 -8.31 -18.78
N PRO A 65 8.14 -8.99 -19.03
CA PRO A 65 6.91 -8.53 -19.68
C PRO A 65 6.20 -7.41 -18.90
N ASP A 66 5.34 -6.66 -19.59
CA ASP A 66 4.66 -5.46 -19.08
C ASP A 66 3.81 -5.66 -17.81
N ASP A 67 3.46 -6.89 -17.52
CA ASP A 67 2.70 -7.29 -16.33
C ASP A 67 3.24 -8.62 -15.83
N THR A 68 3.85 -8.63 -14.66
CA THR A 68 4.51 -9.81 -14.10
C THR A 68 4.61 -9.72 -12.59
N SER A 69 4.67 -10.87 -11.93
CA SER A 69 4.80 -10.95 -10.47
C SER A 69 6.09 -11.64 -10.06
N ALA A 70 6.65 -11.25 -8.94
CA ALA A 70 7.87 -11.79 -8.36
C ALA A 70 7.70 -12.04 -6.86
N ALA A 71 8.52 -12.93 -6.30
CA ALA A 71 8.65 -13.07 -4.86
C ALA A 71 9.32 -11.81 -4.28
N GLY A 72 8.75 -11.25 -3.22
CA GLY A 72 9.20 -9.98 -2.66
C GLY A 72 10.64 -10.03 -2.15
N ASP A 73 11.04 -11.12 -1.51
CA ASP A 73 12.39 -11.34 -1.00
C ASP A 73 13.44 -11.42 -2.11
N GLN A 74 13.13 -12.13 -3.22
CA GLN A 74 14.00 -12.22 -4.38
C GLN A 74 14.15 -10.87 -5.08
N LEU A 75 13.02 -10.16 -5.32
CA LEU A 75 13.04 -8.83 -5.88
C LEU A 75 13.84 -7.86 -5.00
N LEU A 76 13.68 -7.91 -3.68
CA LEU A 76 14.45 -7.09 -2.74
C LEU A 76 15.95 -7.34 -2.85
N THR A 77 16.34 -8.61 -2.90
CA THR A 77 17.72 -9.01 -3.06
C THR A 77 18.29 -8.48 -4.37
N ALA A 78 17.57 -8.62 -5.47
CA ALA A 78 17.96 -8.13 -6.79
C ALA A 78 18.12 -6.61 -6.82
N LEU A 79 17.14 -5.85 -6.27
CA LEU A 79 17.19 -4.40 -6.18
C LEU A 79 18.40 -3.86 -5.40
N ARG A 80 18.86 -4.61 -4.39
CA ARG A 80 20.02 -4.25 -3.55
C ARG A 80 21.36 -4.65 -4.15
N SER A 81 21.38 -5.68 -5.00
CA SER A 81 22.62 -6.24 -5.57
C SER A 81 23.12 -5.45 -6.77
N VAL A 82 22.23 -4.79 -7.51
CA VAL A 82 22.55 -4.13 -8.77
C VAL A 82 22.81 -2.65 -8.54
N ASN A 83 24.00 -2.19 -8.87
CA ASN A 83 24.36 -0.77 -8.79
C ASN A 83 23.92 0.00 -10.05
N ALA A 84 23.92 -0.63 -11.22
CA ALA A 84 23.48 -0.07 -12.50
C ALA A 84 23.10 -1.18 -13.47
N GLY A 85 22.18 -0.89 -14.41
CA GLY A 85 21.72 -1.82 -15.44
C GLY A 85 20.41 -2.53 -15.09
N ASP A 86 20.14 -3.56 -15.85
CA ASP A 86 18.91 -4.34 -15.73
C ASP A 86 18.94 -5.29 -14.55
N ILE A 87 17.79 -5.46 -13.94
CA ILE A 87 17.57 -6.25 -12.74
C ILE A 87 16.73 -7.46 -13.15
N ASP A 88 17.17 -8.66 -12.81
CA ASP A 88 16.35 -9.86 -12.90
C ASP A 88 15.40 -9.91 -11.68
N PRO A 89 14.08 -9.77 -11.86
CA PRO A 89 13.13 -9.83 -10.73
C PRO A 89 12.92 -11.25 -10.17
N GLY A 90 13.64 -12.24 -10.68
CA GLY A 90 13.54 -13.64 -10.26
C GLY A 90 12.46 -14.44 -10.99
N TYR A 91 12.03 -15.55 -10.43
CA TYR A 91 11.03 -16.42 -11.04
C TYR A 91 9.64 -15.77 -11.08
N SER A 92 8.84 -16.13 -12.11
CA SER A 92 7.46 -15.69 -12.21
C SER A 92 6.61 -16.27 -11.08
N MET A 93 5.90 -15.37 -10.41
CA MET A 93 4.91 -15.69 -9.36
C MET A 93 3.49 -15.31 -9.80
N ASP A 94 3.23 -15.23 -11.11
CA ASP A 94 1.95 -14.73 -11.65
C ASP A 94 0.76 -15.57 -11.18
N SER A 95 0.92 -16.88 -11.05
CA SER A 95 -0.11 -17.78 -10.52
C SER A 95 -0.38 -17.61 -9.02
N ALA A 96 0.57 -17.00 -8.29
CA ALA A 96 0.43 -16.75 -6.86
C ALA A 96 -0.23 -15.39 -6.56
N TRP A 97 -0.28 -14.48 -7.53
CA TRP A 97 -1.01 -13.23 -7.36
C TRP A 97 -2.50 -13.49 -7.27
N ARG A 98 -3.10 -13.02 -6.17
CA ARG A 98 -4.52 -13.22 -5.90
C ARG A 98 -5.24 -11.87 -5.84
N GLY A 99 -6.43 -11.84 -6.41
CA GLY A 99 -7.30 -10.67 -6.41
C GLY A 99 -7.12 -9.75 -7.62
N ALA A 100 -8.14 -8.94 -7.84
CA ALA A 100 -8.16 -7.95 -8.90
C ALA A 100 -7.42 -6.68 -8.48
N LEU A 101 -6.75 -6.03 -9.42
CA LEU A 101 -6.26 -4.67 -9.22
C LEU A 101 -7.43 -3.68 -9.34
N PRO A 102 -7.38 -2.55 -8.62
CA PRO A 102 -8.36 -1.49 -8.76
C PRO A 102 -8.31 -0.89 -10.18
N PRO A 103 -9.42 -0.28 -10.65
CA PRO A 103 -9.44 0.40 -11.93
C PRO A 103 -8.41 1.55 -11.93
N ALA A 104 -7.88 1.86 -13.11
CA ALA A 104 -6.90 2.94 -13.26
C ALA A 104 -7.53 4.32 -13.05
N GLU A 105 -8.81 4.45 -13.37
CA GLU A 105 -9.56 5.71 -13.43
C GLU A 105 -10.90 5.60 -12.69
N GLY A 106 -11.66 6.69 -12.67
CA GLY A 106 -12.99 6.73 -12.06
C GLY A 106 -12.99 7.02 -10.56
N PHE A 107 -11.83 7.29 -9.96
CA PHE A 107 -11.75 7.72 -8.56
C PHE A 107 -12.13 9.19 -8.41
N VAL A 108 -13.18 9.44 -7.65
CA VAL A 108 -13.62 10.79 -7.27
C VAL A 108 -12.87 11.23 -6.01
N HIS A 109 -12.38 12.45 -5.98
CA HIS A 109 -11.79 13.07 -4.79
C HIS A 109 -12.89 13.29 -3.74
N ILE A 110 -12.63 12.86 -2.51
CA ILE A 110 -13.57 13.00 -1.39
C ILE A 110 -13.07 14.09 -0.46
N ASP A 111 -11.83 13.96 0.05
CA ASP A 111 -11.28 14.92 1.00
C ASP A 111 -9.75 14.80 1.09
N ASP A 112 -9.12 15.83 1.65
CA ASP A 112 -7.71 15.84 2.01
C ASP A 112 -7.58 15.86 3.54
N VAL A 113 -7.01 14.79 4.10
CA VAL A 113 -6.87 14.59 5.55
C VAL A 113 -5.45 14.94 5.99
N PRO A 114 -5.26 15.75 7.05
CA PRO A 114 -3.92 15.98 7.60
C PRO A 114 -3.23 14.68 7.98
N ALA A 115 -2.01 14.47 7.48
CA ALA A 115 -1.26 13.24 7.71
C ALA A 115 -1.05 12.92 9.21
N ARG A 116 -0.92 13.95 10.05
CA ARG A 116 -0.82 13.82 11.52
C ARG A 116 -2.02 13.09 12.12
N VAL A 117 -3.23 13.32 11.60
CA VAL A 117 -4.45 12.65 12.09
C VAL A 117 -4.36 11.15 11.85
N LEU A 118 -3.90 10.73 10.68
CA LEU A 118 -3.75 9.30 10.37
C LEU A 118 -2.67 8.64 11.22
N VAL A 119 -1.56 9.34 11.45
CA VAL A 119 -0.47 8.80 12.29
C VAL A 119 -0.90 8.70 13.76
N ASP A 120 -1.61 9.69 14.30
CA ASP A 120 -2.18 9.64 15.65
C ASP A 120 -3.19 8.47 15.79
N LEU A 121 -4.05 8.27 14.80
CA LEU A 121 -4.95 7.12 14.77
C LEU A 121 -4.18 5.79 14.75
N ALA A 122 -3.09 5.70 13.97
CA ALA A 122 -2.24 4.52 13.95
C ALA A 122 -1.60 4.23 15.30
N GLN A 123 -1.07 5.25 15.99
CA GLN A 123 -0.46 5.10 17.32
C GLN A 123 -1.49 4.62 18.34
N ARG A 124 -2.67 5.22 18.38
CA ARG A 124 -3.76 4.79 19.27
C ARG A 124 -4.23 3.38 18.96
N GLY A 125 -4.39 3.04 17.68
CA GLY A 125 -4.74 1.68 17.27
C GLY A 125 -3.65 0.67 17.64
N ALA A 126 -2.37 1.03 17.54
CA ALA A 126 -1.26 0.17 17.93
C ALA A 126 -1.22 -0.07 19.45
N ALA A 127 -1.50 0.95 20.26
CA ALA A 127 -1.62 0.80 21.70
C ALA A 127 -2.76 -0.18 22.07
N LEU A 128 -3.93 -0.02 21.48
CA LEU A 128 -5.05 -0.95 21.67
C LEU A 128 -4.72 -2.37 21.21
N ALA A 129 -3.98 -2.51 20.11
CA ALA A 129 -3.54 -3.81 19.62
C ALA A 129 -2.56 -4.49 20.58
N GLN A 130 -1.72 -3.74 21.29
CA GLN A 130 -0.84 -4.28 22.32
C GLN A 130 -1.59 -4.77 23.56
N GLU A 131 -2.62 -4.04 23.98
CA GLU A 131 -3.43 -4.40 25.14
C GLU A 131 -4.32 -5.63 24.89
N HIS A 132 -4.83 -5.80 23.68
CA HIS A 132 -5.86 -6.79 23.32
C HIS A 132 -5.41 -7.77 22.23
N GLY A 133 -4.22 -7.62 21.69
CA GLY A 133 -3.69 -8.43 20.60
C GLY A 133 -3.14 -9.78 21.06
N SER A 134 -2.92 -10.64 20.11
CA SER A 134 -2.23 -11.92 20.26
C SER A 134 -0.88 -11.89 19.54
N SER A 135 -0.12 -12.97 19.67
CA SER A 135 1.11 -13.19 18.88
C SER A 135 0.87 -13.19 17.36
N GLN A 136 -0.39 -13.26 16.93
CA GLN A 136 -0.80 -13.25 15.51
C GLN A 136 -1.10 -11.84 14.96
N GLY A 137 -0.88 -10.78 15.76
CA GLY A 137 -1.09 -9.40 15.35
C GLY A 137 -2.40 -8.77 15.86
N PRO A 138 -2.80 -7.61 15.31
CA PRO A 138 -4.01 -6.92 15.70
C PRO A 138 -5.26 -7.76 15.40
N PRO A 139 -6.28 -7.76 16.29
CA PRO A 139 -7.52 -8.51 16.05
C PRO A 139 -8.28 -7.94 14.85
N ALA A 140 -8.96 -8.82 14.10
CA ALA A 140 -9.71 -8.43 12.91
C ALA A 140 -10.77 -7.35 13.21
N SER A 141 -11.41 -7.40 14.37
CA SER A 141 -12.38 -6.40 14.82
C SER A 141 -11.78 -4.98 14.92
N LEU A 142 -10.53 -4.87 15.36
CA LEU A 142 -9.82 -3.59 15.36
C LEU A 142 -9.48 -3.15 13.94
N LEU A 143 -8.99 -4.08 13.11
CA LEU A 143 -8.64 -3.78 11.73
C LEU A 143 -9.83 -3.30 10.90
N ASP A 144 -11.02 -3.84 11.15
CA ASP A 144 -12.25 -3.48 10.45
C ASP A 144 -12.95 -2.24 11.01
N GLN A 145 -12.51 -1.77 12.17
CA GLN A 145 -13.09 -0.58 12.78
C GLN A 145 -12.89 0.64 11.88
N GLU A 146 -13.98 1.30 11.53
CA GLU A 146 -13.97 2.58 10.85
C GLU A 146 -13.54 3.67 11.84
N VAL A 147 -12.36 4.24 11.62
CA VAL A 147 -11.69 5.16 12.53
C VAL A 147 -11.72 6.61 12.06
N LEU A 148 -12.11 6.80 10.81
CA LEU A 148 -12.25 8.12 10.21
C LEU A 148 -13.37 8.10 9.19
N GLN A 149 -14.22 9.12 9.19
CA GLN A 149 -15.20 9.38 8.15
C GLN A 149 -14.83 10.68 7.44
N VAL A 150 -14.83 10.63 6.11
CA VAL A 150 -14.59 11.79 5.24
C VAL A 150 -15.83 12.05 4.39
N HIS A 151 -16.07 13.33 4.11
CA HIS A 151 -17.25 13.75 3.38
C HIS A 151 -16.85 14.60 2.18
N GLY A 152 -17.41 14.28 1.01
CA GLY A 152 -17.15 15.05 -0.20
C GLY A 152 -17.84 14.45 -1.41
N ALA A 153 -17.98 15.23 -2.46
CA ALA A 153 -18.65 14.83 -3.70
C ALA A 153 -20.02 14.15 -3.48
N GLY A 154 -20.78 14.63 -2.48
CA GLY A 154 -22.12 14.12 -2.16
C GLY A 154 -22.13 12.74 -1.50
N GLN A 155 -21.01 12.23 -1.00
CA GLN A 155 -20.92 10.93 -0.34
C GLN A 155 -20.11 10.98 0.96
N THR A 156 -20.32 10.01 1.82
CA THR A 156 -19.54 9.74 3.02
C THR A 156 -18.75 8.46 2.81
N VAL A 157 -17.46 8.50 3.16
CA VAL A 157 -16.55 7.35 3.00
C VAL A 157 -15.84 7.08 4.32
N GLY A 158 -15.97 5.84 4.80
CA GLY A 158 -15.26 5.38 5.97
C GLY A 158 -13.86 4.87 5.64
N VAL A 159 -12.90 5.20 6.48
CA VAL A 159 -11.53 4.71 6.44
C VAL A 159 -11.33 3.78 7.64
N ALA A 160 -11.10 2.51 7.36
CA ALA A 160 -10.88 1.51 8.40
C ALA A 160 -9.43 1.54 8.92
N MET A 161 -9.22 1.08 10.16
CA MET A 161 -7.91 1.03 10.81
C MET A 161 -6.87 0.29 9.96
N ARG A 162 -7.25 -0.77 9.24
CA ARG A 162 -6.34 -1.52 8.36
C ARG A 162 -5.68 -0.65 7.26
N VAL A 163 -6.40 0.36 6.76
CA VAL A 163 -5.87 1.31 5.77
C VAL A 163 -4.84 2.23 6.42
N VAL A 164 -5.13 2.70 7.62
CA VAL A 164 -4.26 3.55 8.41
C VAL A 164 -2.96 2.82 8.77
N PHE A 165 -3.06 1.58 9.26
CA PHE A 165 -1.90 0.75 9.55
C PHE A 165 -1.04 0.46 8.31
N ALA A 166 -1.66 0.17 7.16
CA ALA A 166 -0.90 -0.05 5.93
C ALA A 166 -0.11 1.19 5.51
N LEU A 167 -0.72 2.39 5.54
CA LEU A 167 -0.04 3.64 5.20
C LEU A 167 1.19 3.89 6.08
N THR A 168 1.06 3.68 7.39
CA THR A 168 2.15 3.92 8.36
C THR A 168 3.21 2.82 8.32
N ALA A 169 2.81 1.54 8.30
CA ALA A 169 3.74 0.41 8.25
C ALA A 169 4.60 0.40 6.99
N LEU A 170 4.03 0.84 5.86
CA LEU A 170 4.77 0.97 4.60
C LEU A 170 5.54 2.29 4.50
N GLY A 171 5.39 3.20 5.47
CA GLY A 171 6.07 4.49 5.51
C GLY A 171 5.69 5.39 4.34
N PHE A 172 4.44 5.36 3.93
CA PHE A 172 3.96 6.22 2.85
C PHE A 172 3.77 7.68 3.29
N ILE A 173 3.64 7.91 4.60
CA ILE A 173 3.64 9.24 5.20
C ILE A 173 5.07 9.59 5.63
N PRO A 174 5.61 10.78 5.31
CA PRO A 174 6.93 11.24 5.78
C PRO A 174 7.04 11.13 7.31
N HIS A 175 8.20 10.70 7.79
CA HIS A 175 8.50 10.51 9.22
C HIS A 175 7.60 9.54 9.98
N ALA A 176 6.59 8.95 9.34
CA ALA A 176 5.70 7.96 9.95
C ALA A 176 6.23 6.52 9.84
N GLY A 177 7.21 6.28 8.96
CA GLY A 177 7.81 4.96 8.78
C GLY A 177 8.78 4.63 9.91
N SER A 178 8.38 3.77 10.80
CA SER A 178 9.29 3.15 11.75
C SER A 178 9.35 1.66 11.50
N ASP A 179 10.43 1.01 11.99
CA ASP A 179 10.59 -0.43 11.87
C ASP A 179 9.63 -1.22 12.78
N ARG A 180 8.81 -0.53 13.55
CA ARG A 180 7.79 -1.12 14.42
C ARG A 180 6.46 -0.39 14.23
N LEU A 181 5.36 -1.14 14.10
CA LEU A 181 3.98 -0.59 14.10
C LEU A 181 3.66 0.21 15.37
N THR A 182 4.38 -0.07 16.44
CA THR A 182 4.20 0.45 17.79
C THR A 182 5.20 1.54 18.14
N ALA A 183 5.97 2.06 17.19
CA ALA A 183 6.92 3.11 17.49
C ALA A 183 6.19 4.40 17.80
N ASP A 184 6.65 5.05 18.85
CA ASP A 184 6.21 6.37 19.21
C ASP A 184 6.72 7.37 18.18
N ILE A 185 5.84 7.76 17.27
CA ILE A 185 6.16 8.69 16.19
C ILE A 185 5.89 10.09 16.72
N ASP A 186 6.92 10.92 16.74
CA ASP A 186 6.76 12.32 17.09
C ASP A 186 5.92 13.05 15.99
N LEU A 187 4.66 13.32 16.32
CA LEU A 187 3.73 14.01 15.42
C LEU A 187 4.22 15.42 15.05
N ALA A 188 5.05 16.06 15.87
CA ALA A 188 5.59 17.38 15.59
C ALA A 188 6.55 17.37 14.39
N ARG A 189 7.17 16.22 14.08
CA ARG A 189 8.06 16.06 12.92
C ARG A 189 7.32 15.94 11.59
N ILE A 190 6.03 15.68 11.62
CA ILE A 190 5.20 15.64 10.41
C ILE A 190 4.78 17.08 10.09
N ASP A 191 5.05 17.54 8.88
CA ASP A 191 4.66 18.87 8.44
C ASP A 191 3.15 19.06 8.57
N ALA A 192 2.72 20.22 9.08
CA ALA A 192 1.30 20.54 9.24
C ALA A 192 0.55 20.61 7.90
N SER A 193 1.26 20.93 6.83
CA SER A 193 0.72 20.97 5.45
C SER A 193 0.74 19.63 4.74
N GLU A 194 1.30 18.57 5.37
CA GLU A 194 1.28 17.24 4.78
C GLU A 194 -0.13 16.67 4.79
N LEU A 195 -0.65 16.44 3.59
CA LEU A 195 -2.00 15.94 3.36
C LEU A 195 -2.01 14.56 2.76
N VAL A 196 -2.97 13.76 3.15
CA VAL A 196 -3.27 12.45 2.58
C VAL A 196 -4.61 12.53 1.89
N ARG A 197 -4.63 12.20 0.61
CA ARG A 197 -5.80 12.39 -0.24
C ARG A 197 -6.67 11.15 -0.29
N VAL A 198 -7.94 11.29 0.06
CA VAL A 198 -8.94 10.23 0.02
C VAL A 198 -9.75 10.33 -1.26
N ARG A 199 -9.81 9.23 -2.00
CA ARG A 199 -10.59 9.08 -3.22
C ARG A 199 -11.40 7.78 -3.16
N ALA A 200 -12.51 7.75 -3.89
CA ALA A 200 -13.34 6.55 -3.94
C ALA A 200 -13.98 6.35 -5.32
N THR A 201 -14.25 5.09 -5.63
CA THR A 201 -15.26 4.64 -6.61
C THR A 201 -16.39 3.97 -5.85
N ALA A 202 -17.38 3.44 -6.56
CA ALA A 202 -18.43 2.64 -5.93
C ALA A 202 -17.87 1.42 -5.17
N SER A 203 -16.80 0.80 -5.68
CA SER A 203 -16.25 -0.47 -5.16
C SER A 203 -14.87 -0.36 -4.53
N TRP A 204 -14.20 0.77 -4.64
CA TRP A 204 -12.84 0.94 -4.13
C TRP A 204 -12.66 2.24 -3.35
N LEU A 205 -11.95 2.14 -2.24
CA LEU A 205 -11.32 3.24 -1.54
C LEU A 205 -9.86 3.33 -2.00
N ARG A 206 -9.37 4.53 -2.25
CA ARG A 206 -7.98 4.84 -2.52
C ARG A 206 -7.52 5.95 -1.60
N VAL A 207 -6.39 5.75 -0.96
CA VAL A 207 -5.78 6.74 -0.07
C VAL A 207 -4.35 6.99 -0.52
N ASP A 208 -4.09 8.21 -0.98
CA ASP A 208 -2.81 8.64 -1.54
C ASP A 208 -2.04 9.43 -0.51
N ALA A 209 -0.86 8.95 -0.14
CA ALA A 209 0.13 9.67 0.64
C ALA A 209 1.36 10.02 -0.23
N ARG A 210 2.31 10.76 0.32
CA ARG A 210 3.48 11.26 -0.44
C ARG A 210 4.26 10.16 -1.16
N PHE A 211 4.48 9.02 -0.49
CA PHE A 211 5.38 7.97 -0.99
C PHE A 211 4.68 6.75 -1.56
N GLY A 212 3.36 6.74 -1.60
CA GLY A 212 2.58 5.65 -2.16
C GLY A 212 1.10 5.75 -1.86
N SER A 213 0.35 4.78 -2.37
CA SER A 213 -1.09 4.72 -2.18
C SER A 213 -1.51 3.35 -1.67
N VAL A 214 -2.58 3.32 -0.89
CA VAL A 214 -3.25 2.09 -0.51
C VAL A 214 -4.66 2.04 -1.06
N TYR A 215 -5.11 0.82 -1.36
CA TYR A 215 -6.43 0.57 -1.92
C TYR A 215 -7.13 -0.51 -1.11
N ARG A 216 -8.39 -0.27 -0.83
CA ARG A 216 -9.26 -1.26 -0.20
C ARG A 216 -10.54 -1.43 -1.00
N HIS A 217 -10.96 -2.67 -1.18
CA HIS A 217 -12.28 -2.94 -1.73
C HIS A 217 -13.34 -2.47 -0.72
N ARG A 218 -14.28 -1.66 -1.19
CA ARG A 218 -15.45 -1.26 -0.39
C ARG A 218 -16.44 -2.41 -0.49
N GLY A 219 -16.69 -3.09 0.63
CA GLY A 219 -17.74 -4.08 0.68
C GLY A 219 -19.07 -3.40 0.36
N GLY A 220 -19.59 -3.64 -0.82
CA GLY A 220 -20.97 -3.28 -1.15
C GLY A 220 -21.84 -4.18 -0.31
N THR A 221 -22.70 -3.63 0.52
CA THR A 221 -23.92 -4.33 0.95
C THR A 221 -24.67 -4.68 -0.33
N ILE A 222 -24.64 -5.95 -0.72
CA ILE A 222 -25.56 -6.45 -1.75
C ILE A 222 -26.94 -6.33 -1.10
N PRO A 223 -27.83 -5.42 -1.54
CA PRO A 223 -29.17 -5.40 -1.00
C PRO A 223 -29.85 -6.70 -1.45
N LEU A 224 -29.98 -7.64 -0.53
CA LEU A 224 -30.78 -8.83 -0.74
C LEU A 224 -32.27 -8.37 -0.76
N SER A 225 -32.76 -8.02 -1.93
CA SER A 225 -34.20 -7.83 -2.15
C SER A 225 -34.85 -9.22 -2.15
N VAL A 226 -35.50 -9.57 -1.08
CA VAL A 226 -36.39 -10.72 -1.08
C VAL A 226 -37.61 -10.33 -1.90
N ILE A 227 -37.70 -10.82 -3.13
CA ILE A 227 -38.91 -10.72 -3.94
C ILE A 227 -39.91 -11.68 -3.29
N ARG A 228 -40.98 -11.13 -2.74
CA ARG A 228 -42.15 -11.90 -2.26
C ARG A 228 -43.10 -12.15 -3.42
#